data_5561c33c6a445a7782313b073342db86
#
_entry.id   5561c33c6a445a7782313b073342db86
#
_cell.length_a   1.000
_cell.length_b   1.000
_cell.length_c   1.000
_cell.angle_alpha   90.00
_cell.angle_beta   90.00
_cell.angle_gamma   90.00
#
_symmetry.space_group_name_H-M   'P 1'
#
loop_
_entity.id
_entity.type
_entity.pdbx_description
1 polymer ?
#
loop_
_entity_poly.entity_id
_entity_poly.type
_entity_poly.pdbx_seq_one_letter_code
_entity_poly.pdbx_strand_id
1 'polypeptide(L)'
;MTSMSVLIIGSGGREHALAIGLSQSPSIGSIHTAPGNAGTAILGTNHEIDAMDIEGLVSLAQEISADLVVVGPEGPLVAGISDRLREIGIPTFGPGAKGAMLEGSKTHAKDLMGKLGIPTADSVRLDEHSDIEVFLQGNRPPWVIKRDVLASGKGVVVTSEIDEASKFILDSIEGDGFVIAEEFLQGEEASLLVLMDESGYVCLPPSQDHKRAREGDKGPNTGG
;
A
#
# COMPACT_ATOMS: atom_id res chain seq x y z
N MET A 1 -24.24 -3.86 -25.61
CA MET A 1 -22.87 -3.70 -25.08
C MET A 1 -22.53 -5.00 -24.38
N THR A 2 -21.40 -5.62 -24.70
CA THR A 2 -20.90 -6.79 -23.96
C THR A 2 -20.59 -6.35 -22.54
N SER A 3 -21.17 -7.04 -21.56
CA SER A 3 -20.89 -6.77 -20.15
C SER A 3 -19.50 -7.34 -19.78
N MET A 4 -18.71 -6.56 -19.04
CA MET A 4 -17.34 -6.90 -18.68
C MET A 4 -17.28 -7.91 -17.54
N SER A 5 -16.31 -8.84 -17.62
CA SER A 5 -15.88 -9.70 -16.51
C SER A 5 -14.71 -9.02 -15.79
N VAL A 6 -14.83 -8.78 -14.49
CA VAL A 6 -13.80 -8.09 -13.70
C VAL A 6 -13.27 -9.01 -12.62
N LEU A 7 -11.93 -9.11 -12.51
CA LEU A 7 -11.24 -9.76 -11.41
C LEU A 7 -10.69 -8.70 -10.44
N ILE A 8 -11.06 -8.80 -9.16
CA ILE A 8 -10.49 -7.98 -8.08
C ILE A 8 -9.52 -8.84 -7.29
N ILE A 9 -8.28 -8.39 -7.13
CA ILE A 9 -7.27 -9.07 -6.33
C ILE A 9 -7.21 -8.46 -4.94
N GLY A 10 -7.33 -9.30 -3.92
CA GLY A 10 -7.28 -8.95 -2.51
C GLY A 10 -8.50 -9.42 -1.70
N SER A 11 -8.51 -9.14 -0.40
CA SER A 11 -9.54 -9.67 0.53
C SER A 11 -10.00 -8.67 1.60
N GLY A 12 -9.57 -7.41 1.53
CA GLY A 12 -9.86 -6.38 2.52
C GLY A 12 -11.17 -5.64 2.31
N GLY A 13 -11.41 -4.65 3.16
CA GLY A 13 -12.56 -3.73 3.04
C GLY A 13 -12.48 -2.86 1.78
N ARG A 14 -11.29 -2.53 1.31
CA ARG A 14 -11.04 -1.81 0.05
C ARG A 14 -11.58 -2.60 -1.14
N GLU A 15 -11.24 -3.87 -1.24
CA GLU A 15 -11.70 -4.74 -2.32
C GLU A 15 -13.21 -4.96 -2.28
N HIS A 16 -13.80 -5.06 -1.08
CA HIS A 16 -15.26 -5.11 -0.94
C HIS A 16 -15.92 -3.80 -1.41
N ALA A 17 -15.37 -2.64 -1.05
CA ALA A 17 -15.89 -1.34 -1.51
C ALA A 17 -15.78 -1.19 -3.03
N LEU A 18 -14.67 -1.63 -3.64
CA LEU A 18 -14.49 -1.66 -5.09
C LEU A 18 -15.53 -2.57 -5.75
N ALA A 19 -15.76 -3.77 -5.20
CA ALA A 19 -16.78 -4.69 -5.71
C ALA A 19 -18.19 -4.08 -5.65
N ILE A 20 -18.54 -3.37 -4.56
CA ILE A 20 -19.83 -2.65 -4.47
C ILE A 20 -19.95 -1.60 -5.57
N GLY A 21 -18.92 -0.76 -5.75
CA GLY A 21 -18.92 0.28 -6.77
C GLY A 21 -19.05 -0.29 -8.19
N LEU A 22 -18.29 -1.34 -8.49
CA LEU A 22 -18.34 -2.02 -9.78
C LEU A 22 -19.69 -2.70 -10.05
N SER A 23 -20.30 -3.31 -9.03
CA SER A 23 -21.61 -3.98 -9.16
C SER A 23 -22.75 -3.03 -9.55
N GLN A 24 -22.60 -1.74 -9.29
CA GLN A 24 -23.57 -0.71 -9.66
C GLN A 24 -23.42 -0.23 -11.12
N SER A 25 -22.35 -0.60 -11.78
CA SER A 25 -22.09 -0.18 -13.16
C SER A 25 -22.83 -1.08 -14.16
N PRO A 26 -23.60 -0.52 -15.08
CA PRO A 26 -24.29 -1.30 -16.13
C PRO A 26 -23.33 -1.96 -17.13
N SER A 27 -22.05 -1.58 -17.10
CA SER A 27 -21.01 -2.17 -17.96
C SER A 27 -20.42 -3.46 -17.37
N ILE A 28 -20.70 -3.77 -16.11
CA ILE A 28 -20.13 -4.95 -15.43
C ILE A 28 -21.17 -6.08 -15.46
N GLY A 29 -20.73 -7.25 -15.93
CA GLY A 29 -21.56 -8.46 -16.02
C GLY A 29 -21.23 -9.48 -14.94
N SER A 30 -19.98 -9.62 -14.61
CA SER A 30 -19.53 -10.54 -13.54
C SER A 30 -18.38 -9.93 -12.74
N ILE A 31 -18.40 -10.23 -11.44
CA ILE A 31 -17.32 -9.86 -10.50
C ILE A 31 -16.73 -11.14 -9.94
N HIS A 32 -15.43 -11.25 -10.04
CA HIS A 32 -14.62 -12.30 -9.45
C HIS A 32 -13.65 -11.66 -8.46
N THR A 33 -13.37 -12.31 -7.34
CA THR A 33 -12.42 -11.79 -6.35
C THR A 33 -11.49 -12.91 -5.88
N ALA A 34 -10.21 -12.62 -5.75
CA ALA A 34 -9.21 -13.60 -5.26
C ALA A 34 -8.27 -12.96 -4.21
N PRO A 35 -8.23 -13.50 -2.98
CA PRO A 35 -9.09 -14.56 -2.45
C PRO A 35 -10.52 -14.11 -2.12
N GLY A 36 -10.77 -12.80 -1.97
CA GLY A 36 -12.06 -12.25 -1.58
C GLY A 36 -12.37 -12.41 -0.08
N ASN A 37 -13.59 -12.03 0.27
CA ASN A 37 -14.13 -12.11 1.63
C ASN A 37 -15.64 -12.37 1.61
N ALA A 38 -16.28 -12.41 2.79
CA ALA A 38 -17.72 -12.66 2.90
C ALA A 38 -18.57 -11.58 2.20
N GLY A 39 -18.10 -10.31 2.16
CA GLY A 39 -18.80 -9.22 1.48
C GLY A 39 -18.71 -9.34 -0.04
N THR A 40 -17.55 -9.69 -0.59
CA THR A 40 -17.38 -9.89 -2.02
C THR A 40 -18.12 -11.12 -2.54
N ALA A 41 -18.29 -12.17 -1.71
CA ALA A 41 -19.05 -13.37 -2.05
C ALA A 41 -20.55 -13.10 -2.28
N ILE A 42 -21.09 -11.99 -1.75
CA ILE A 42 -22.48 -11.57 -1.99
C ILE A 42 -22.65 -10.93 -3.37
N LEU A 43 -21.56 -10.34 -3.88
CA LEU A 43 -21.56 -9.53 -5.11
C LEU A 43 -21.06 -10.29 -6.33
N GLY A 44 -20.37 -11.42 -6.13
CA GLY A 44 -19.76 -12.19 -7.19
C GLY A 44 -19.18 -13.51 -6.72
N THR A 45 -18.20 -14.03 -7.45
CA THR A 45 -17.53 -15.30 -7.14
C THR A 45 -16.16 -15.06 -6.50
N ASN A 46 -15.94 -15.65 -5.33
CA ASN A 46 -14.61 -15.69 -4.73
C ASN A 46 -13.85 -16.94 -5.20
N HIS A 47 -12.55 -16.78 -5.41
CA HIS A 47 -11.63 -17.85 -5.80
C HIS A 47 -10.56 -18.01 -4.71
N GLU A 48 -10.33 -19.24 -4.24
CA GLU A 48 -9.37 -19.55 -3.19
C GLU A 48 -7.92 -19.51 -3.72
N ILE A 49 -7.50 -18.36 -4.23
CA ILE A 49 -6.14 -18.08 -4.71
C ILE A 49 -5.57 -16.94 -3.89
N ASP A 50 -4.41 -17.17 -3.29
CA ASP A 50 -3.73 -16.14 -2.49
C ASP A 50 -3.36 -14.93 -3.36
N ALA A 51 -3.47 -13.73 -2.80
CA ALA A 51 -3.14 -12.50 -3.51
C ALA A 51 -1.67 -12.43 -3.99
N MET A 52 -0.78 -13.19 -3.35
CA MET A 52 0.64 -13.28 -3.73
C MET A 52 0.95 -14.46 -4.68
N ASP A 53 -0.03 -15.30 -5.00
CA ASP A 53 0.13 -16.34 -6.03
C ASP A 53 -0.06 -15.74 -7.44
N ILE A 54 0.99 -15.09 -7.92
CA ILE A 54 0.97 -14.35 -9.19
C ILE A 54 0.59 -15.25 -10.38
N GLU A 55 1.15 -16.46 -10.46
CA GLU A 55 0.87 -17.38 -11.56
C GLU A 55 -0.56 -17.94 -11.51
N GLY A 56 -1.06 -18.25 -10.30
CA GLY A 56 -2.44 -18.64 -10.09
C GLY A 56 -3.44 -17.55 -10.49
N LEU A 57 -3.13 -16.29 -10.13
CA LEU A 57 -3.96 -15.13 -10.48
C LEU A 57 -3.98 -14.85 -11.99
N VAL A 58 -2.82 -14.96 -12.65
CA VAL A 58 -2.73 -14.82 -14.13
C VAL A 58 -3.54 -15.92 -14.82
N SER A 59 -3.42 -17.16 -14.35
CA SER A 59 -4.19 -18.29 -14.88
C SER A 59 -5.69 -18.10 -14.70
N LEU A 60 -6.11 -17.66 -13.51
CA LEU A 60 -7.51 -17.34 -13.23
C LEU A 60 -8.04 -16.25 -14.16
N ALA A 61 -7.28 -15.16 -14.34
CA ALA A 61 -7.71 -14.05 -15.22
C ALA A 61 -7.96 -14.51 -16.66
N GLN A 62 -7.14 -15.45 -17.16
CA GLN A 62 -7.34 -16.06 -18.47
C GLN A 62 -8.56 -17.00 -18.49
N GLU A 63 -8.71 -17.87 -17.47
CA GLU A 63 -9.81 -18.83 -17.36
C GLU A 63 -11.18 -18.13 -17.38
N ILE A 64 -11.34 -17.06 -16.60
CA ILE A 64 -12.60 -16.30 -16.56
C ILE A 64 -12.74 -15.28 -17.70
N SER A 65 -11.75 -15.23 -18.60
CA SER A 65 -11.69 -14.23 -19.69
C SER A 65 -11.88 -12.80 -19.16
N ALA A 66 -11.09 -12.43 -18.17
CA ALA A 66 -11.21 -11.12 -17.52
C ALA A 66 -10.97 -9.97 -18.52
N ASP A 67 -11.92 -9.06 -18.62
CA ASP A 67 -11.80 -7.83 -19.42
C ASP A 67 -11.03 -6.75 -18.68
N LEU A 68 -10.99 -6.83 -17.34
CA LEU A 68 -10.26 -5.91 -16.46
C LEU A 68 -9.84 -6.63 -15.18
N VAL A 69 -8.60 -6.41 -14.75
CA VAL A 69 -8.13 -6.80 -13.41
C VAL A 69 -7.90 -5.55 -12.57
N VAL A 70 -8.43 -5.55 -11.34
CA VAL A 70 -8.24 -4.47 -10.35
C VAL A 70 -7.43 -5.03 -9.19
N VAL A 71 -6.26 -4.46 -8.94
CA VAL A 71 -5.37 -4.92 -7.86
C VAL A 71 -5.50 -4.01 -6.66
N GLY A 72 -6.01 -4.54 -5.56
CA GLY A 72 -6.24 -3.79 -4.33
C GLY A 72 -4.97 -3.62 -3.48
N PRO A 73 -4.29 -4.71 -3.06
CA PRO A 73 -3.11 -4.60 -2.20
C PRO A 73 -1.84 -4.29 -2.99
N GLU A 74 -0.89 -3.67 -2.31
CA GLU A 74 0.40 -3.27 -2.86
C GLU A 74 1.36 -4.44 -3.14
N GLY A 75 1.29 -5.51 -2.34
CA GLY A 75 2.19 -6.67 -2.45
C GLY A 75 2.24 -7.29 -3.85
N PRO A 76 1.10 -7.71 -4.43
CA PRO A 76 1.05 -8.23 -5.79
C PRO A 76 1.55 -7.26 -6.85
N LEU A 77 1.33 -5.94 -6.65
CA LEU A 77 1.83 -4.90 -7.57
C LEU A 77 3.35 -4.83 -7.56
N VAL A 78 3.95 -4.84 -6.37
CA VAL A 78 5.41 -4.89 -6.20
C VAL A 78 5.99 -6.18 -6.80
N ALA A 79 5.26 -7.31 -6.66
CA ALA A 79 5.61 -8.59 -7.28
C ALA A 79 5.42 -8.62 -8.81
N GLY A 80 4.85 -7.57 -9.43
CA GLY A 80 4.78 -7.42 -10.88
C GLY A 80 3.54 -8.01 -11.54
N ILE A 81 2.46 -8.29 -10.80
CA ILE A 81 1.22 -8.85 -11.36
C ILE A 81 0.68 -8.01 -12.53
N SER A 82 0.73 -6.68 -12.42
CA SER A 82 0.23 -5.77 -13.48
C SER A 82 1.04 -5.89 -14.76
N ASP A 83 2.35 -6.04 -14.66
CA ASP A 83 3.22 -6.22 -15.82
C ASP A 83 2.91 -7.54 -16.51
N ARG A 84 2.79 -8.64 -15.74
CA ARG A 84 2.47 -9.98 -16.24
C ARG A 84 1.10 -10.04 -16.97
N LEU A 85 0.07 -9.40 -16.39
CA LEU A 85 -1.27 -9.36 -17.01
C LEU A 85 -1.26 -8.55 -18.29
N ARG A 86 -0.57 -7.40 -18.32
CA ARG A 86 -0.45 -6.57 -19.53
C ARG A 86 0.33 -7.26 -20.65
N GLU A 87 1.38 -8.02 -20.32
CA GLU A 87 2.14 -8.82 -21.30
C GLU A 87 1.25 -9.81 -22.08
N ILE A 88 0.22 -10.33 -21.43
CA ILE A 88 -0.76 -11.24 -22.07
C ILE A 88 -2.02 -10.51 -22.58
N GLY A 89 -2.01 -9.17 -22.59
CA GLY A 89 -3.09 -8.35 -23.16
C GLY A 89 -4.29 -8.13 -22.26
N ILE A 90 -4.21 -8.41 -20.95
CA ILE A 90 -5.30 -8.18 -20.01
C ILE A 90 -5.14 -6.78 -19.37
N PRO A 91 -6.10 -5.86 -19.58
CA PRO A 91 -6.10 -4.54 -18.96
C PRO A 91 -6.08 -4.66 -17.43
N THR A 92 -5.21 -3.86 -16.79
CA THR A 92 -5.02 -3.94 -15.34
C THR A 92 -5.01 -2.55 -14.72
N PHE A 93 -5.88 -2.33 -13.74
CA PHE A 93 -5.85 -1.15 -12.88
C PHE A 93 -4.88 -1.40 -11.72
N GLY A 94 -3.77 -0.69 -11.74
CA GLY A 94 -2.66 -0.77 -10.79
C GLY A 94 -1.33 -0.47 -11.49
N PRO A 95 -0.34 0.14 -10.81
CA PRO A 95 0.96 0.40 -11.40
C PRO A 95 1.71 -0.90 -11.73
N GLY A 96 2.67 -0.85 -12.67
CA GLY A 96 3.67 -1.90 -12.82
C GLY A 96 4.63 -1.92 -11.63
N ALA A 97 5.47 -2.96 -11.54
CA ALA A 97 6.38 -3.18 -10.40
C ALA A 97 7.25 -1.95 -10.07
N LYS A 98 7.78 -1.25 -11.09
CA LYS A 98 8.57 -0.03 -10.88
C LYS A 98 7.77 1.10 -10.22
N GLY A 99 6.52 1.29 -10.61
CA GLY A 99 5.65 2.31 -10.01
C GLY A 99 5.21 1.90 -8.60
N ALA A 100 4.93 0.61 -8.38
CA ALA A 100 4.56 0.05 -7.09
C ALA A 100 5.67 0.20 -6.03
N MET A 101 6.93 0.30 -6.44
CA MET A 101 8.06 0.56 -5.52
C MET A 101 7.97 1.89 -4.79
N LEU A 102 7.16 2.85 -5.24
CA LEU A 102 6.89 4.07 -4.48
C LEU A 102 6.21 3.79 -3.12
N GLU A 103 5.41 2.74 -3.05
CA GLU A 103 4.83 2.24 -1.79
C GLU A 103 5.67 1.10 -1.20
N GLY A 104 6.27 0.27 -2.06
CA GLY A 104 7.05 -0.90 -1.68
C GLY A 104 8.34 -0.59 -0.91
N SER A 105 8.94 0.57 -1.13
CA SER A 105 10.17 1.02 -0.45
C SER A 105 10.12 2.51 -0.15
N LYS A 106 10.17 2.84 1.13
CA LYS A 106 10.21 4.23 1.60
C LYS A 106 11.50 4.94 1.18
N THR A 107 12.61 4.22 1.20
CA THR A 107 13.91 4.70 0.70
C THR A 107 13.81 5.08 -0.77
N HIS A 108 13.26 4.19 -1.61
CA HIS A 108 13.08 4.46 -3.02
C HIS A 108 12.19 5.68 -3.27
N ALA A 109 11.07 5.79 -2.55
CA ALA A 109 10.18 6.94 -2.64
C ALA A 109 10.89 8.24 -2.27
N LYS A 110 11.64 8.27 -1.16
CA LYS A 110 12.40 9.44 -0.72
C LYS A 110 13.50 9.85 -1.70
N ASP A 111 14.22 8.89 -2.24
CA ASP A 111 15.24 9.14 -3.26
C ASP A 111 14.63 9.78 -4.52
N LEU A 112 13.46 9.32 -4.93
CA LEU A 112 12.76 9.88 -6.07
C LEU A 112 12.22 11.29 -5.76
N MET A 113 11.62 11.49 -4.60
CA MET A 113 11.17 12.82 -4.14
C MET A 113 12.34 13.82 -4.12
N GLY A 114 13.49 13.43 -3.57
CA GLY A 114 14.69 14.26 -3.55
C GLY A 114 15.18 14.63 -4.96
N LYS A 115 15.21 13.67 -5.89
CA LYS A 115 15.60 13.91 -7.30
C LYS A 115 14.63 14.85 -8.02
N LEU A 116 13.36 14.82 -7.67
CA LEU A 116 12.30 15.63 -8.29
C LEU A 116 12.03 16.95 -7.57
N GLY A 117 12.68 17.20 -6.42
CA GLY A 117 12.44 18.38 -5.60
C GLY A 117 11.06 18.38 -4.92
N ILE A 118 10.47 17.22 -4.68
CA ILE A 118 9.18 17.07 -3.99
C ILE A 118 9.42 17.17 -2.49
N PRO A 119 8.73 18.07 -1.76
CA PRO A 119 8.87 18.20 -0.32
C PRO A 119 8.51 16.90 0.41
N THR A 120 9.34 16.50 1.36
CA THR A 120 9.12 15.36 2.24
C THR A 120 9.86 15.60 3.55
N ALA A 121 9.50 14.90 4.63
CA ALA A 121 10.22 14.95 5.89
C ALA A 121 11.71 14.61 5.69
N ASP A 122 12.59 15.33 6.35
CA ASP A 122 14.00 14.98 6.40
C ASP A 122 14.15 13.57 6.99
N SER A 123 15.10 12.81 6.49
CA SER A 123 15.28 11.43 6.92
C SER A 123 16.74 11.01 6.97
N VAL A 124 17.03 10.09 7.86
CA VAL A 124 18.31 9.43 7.97
C VAL A 124 18.11 7.92 8.02
N ARG A 125 18.97 7.19 7.32
CA ARG A 125 19.06 5.73 7.41
C ARG A 125 19.96 5.37 8.60
N LEU A 126 19.48 4.47 9.45
CA LEU A 126 20.22 3.89 10.55
C LEU A 126 20.40 2.39 10.29
N ASP A 127 21.61 1.90 10.44
CA ASP A 127 22.01 0.49 10.23
C ASP A 127 22.98 0.04 11.33
N GLU A 128 23.56 -1.15 11.19
CA GLU A 128 24.47 -1.76 12.17
C GLU A 128 25.73 -0.93 12.48
N HIS A 129 26.09 0.03 11.61
CA HIS A 129 27.23 0.93 11.81
C HIS A 129 26.83 2.26 12.44
N SER A 130 25.55 2.50 12.67
CA SER A 130 25.02 3.74 13.20
C SER A 130 25.12 3.78 14.72
N ASP A 131 25.54 4.93 15.28
CA ASP A 131 25.51 5.16 16.73
C ASP A 131 24.11 5.65 17.13
N ILE A 132 23.29 4.73 17.62
CA ILE A 132 21.89 4.98 17.95
C ILE A 132 21.75 5.95 19.13
N GLU A 133 22.66 5.88 20.12
CA GLU A 133 22.62 6.81 21.26
C GLU A 133 22.92 8.23 20.81
N VAL A 134 23.94 8.42 19.99
CA VAL A 134 24.27 9.73 19.40
C VAL A 134 23.11 10.26 18.56
N PHE A 135 22.49 9.40 17.76
CA PHE A 135 21.30 9.79 16.98
C PHE A 135 20.16 10.28 17.89
N LEU A 136 19.77 9.50 18.91
CA LEU A 136 18.65 9.84 19.79
C LEU A 136 18.94 11.09 20.65
N GLN A 137 20.19 11.30 21.09
CA GLN A 137 20.58 12.50 21.82
C GLN A 137 20.66 13.75 20.93
N GLY A 138 21.03 13.57 19.67
CA GLY A 138 21.17 14.67 18.71
C GLY A 138 19.83 15.13 18.09
N ASN A 139 18.78 14.33 18.19
CA ASN A 139 17.47 14.61 17.59
C ASN A 139 16.39 14.72 18.66
N ARG A 140 15.52 15.73 18.53
CA ARG A 140 14.44 15.96 19.51
C ARG A 140 13.25 15.04 19.26
N PRO A 141 12.61 14.52 20.32
CA PRO A 141 11.36 13.79 20.20
C PRO A 141 10.20 14.71 19.75
N PRO A 142 9.09 14.14 19.19
CA PRO A 142 8.92 12.71 19.01
C PRO A 142 9.75 12.17 17.82
N TRP A 143 10.30 10.97 17.97
CA TRP A 143 11.01 10.30 16.89
C TRP A 143 10.02 9.51 16.03
N VAL A 144 10.13 9.65 14.71
CA VAL A 144 9.37 8.88 13.72
C VAL A 144 10.32 7.86 13.09
N ILE A 145 10.09 6.60 13.38
CA ILE A 145 10.98 5.52 12.94
C ILE A 145 10.18 4.52 12.11
N LYS A 146 10.66 4.22 10.90
CA LYS A 146 9.94 3.44 9.90
C LYS A 146 10.81 2.31 9.35
N ARG A 147 10.28 1.09 9.36
CA ARG A 147 10.86 -0.04 8.62
C ARG A 147 10.64 0.15 7.12
N ASP A 148 11.61 -0.22 6.31
CA ASP A 148 11.51 -0.13 4.83
C ASP A 148 10.97 -1.41 4.21
N VAL A 149 9.87 -1.90 4.78
CA VAL A 149 9.15 -3.11 4.33
C VAL A 149 7.65 -2.84 4.28
N LEU A 150 6.94 -3.65 3.50
CA LEU A 150 5.48 -3.70 3.53
C LEU A 150 5.03 -4.35 4.85
N ALA A 151 4.61 -3.55 5.82
CA ALA A 151 4.35 -3.98 7.18
C ALA A 151 2.88 -3.82 7.63
N SER A 152 1.95 -3.56 6.71
CA SER A 152 0.51 -3.43 7.00
C SER A 152 0.22 -2.53 8.22
N GLY A 153 0.85 -1.35 8.28
CA GLY A 153 0.69 -0.38 9.37
C GLY A 153 1.49 -0.67 10.65
N LYS A 154 2.21 -1.79 10.75
CA LYS A 154 3.00 -2.17 11.94
C LYS A 154 4.50 -1.80 11.84
N GLY A 155 4.91 -1.25 10.74
CA GLY A 155 6.31 -0.89 10.47
C GLY A 155 6.69 0.54 10.87
N VAL A 156 5.88 1.24 11.67
CA VAL A 156 6.12 2.63 12.07
C VAL A 156 5.89 2.80 13.56
N VAL A 157 6.82 3.47 14.22
CA VAL A 157 6.65 3.98 15.59
C VAL A 157 6.82 5.49 15.60
N VAL A 158 5.98 6.17 16.35
CA VAL A 158 6.10 7.60 16.68
C VAL A 158 6.05 7.70 18.20
N THR A 159 7.18 8.04 18.82
CA THR A 159 7.30 8.03 20.27
C THR A 159 8.21 9.14 20.79
N SER A 160 7.94 9.57 22.02
CA SER A 160 8.84 10.45 22.79
C SER A 160 9.65 9.68 23.84
N GLU A 161 9.40 8.37 23.99
CA GLU A 161 10.09 7.51 24.94
C GLU A 161 11.36 6.95 24.30
N ILE A 162 12.51 7.30 24.86
CA ILE A 162 13.82 6.94 24.30
C ILE A 162 14.05 5.43 24.26
N ASP A 163 13.58 4.70 25.27
CA ASP A 163 13.74 3.24 25.36
C ASP A 163 12.90 2.54 24.28
N GLU A 164 11.70 3.06 24.01
CA GLU A 164 10.84 2.53 22.95
C GLU A 164 11.45 2.80 21.56
N ALA A 165 11.95 4.01 21.33
CA ALA A 165 12.61 4.37 20.08
C ALA A 165 13.86 3.50 19.85
N SER A 166 14.75 3.41 20.84
CA SER A 166 15.97 2.60 20.78
C SER A 166 15.65 1.12 20.50
N LYS A 167 14.71 0.57 21.24
CA LYS A 167 14.29 -0.83 21.04
C LYS A 167 13.77 -1.07 19.63
N PHE A 168 12.87 -0.23 19.13
CA PHE A 168 12.31 -0.38 17.79
C PHE A 168 13.38 -0.26 16.69
N ILE A 169 14.34 0.66 16.86
CA ILE A 169 15.47 0.79 15.93
C ILE A 169 16.29 -0.49 15.90
N LEU A 170 16.73 -0.97 17.07
CA LEU A 170 17.57 -2.17 17.17
C LEU A 170 16.87 -3.43 16.64
N ASP A 171 15.63 -3.66 17.05
CA ASP A 171 14.82 -4.80 16.55
C ASP A 171 14.64 -4.74 15.02
N SER A 172 14.49 -3.51 14.46
CA SER A 172 14.36 -3.32 13.01
C SER A 172 15.66 -3.55 12.25
N ILE A 173 16.79 -3.08 12.80
CA ILE A 173 18.11 -3.31 12.20
C ILE A 173 18.45 -4.81 12.22
N GLU A 174 18.15 -5.51 13.32
CA GLU A 174 18.36 -6.96 13.41
C GLU A 174 17.53 -7.73 12.38
N GLY A 175 16.26 -7.33 12.17
CA GLY A 175 15.35 -8.03 11.24
C GLY A 175 15.51 -7.66 9.78
N ASP A 176 15.74 -6.37 9.47
CA ASP A 176 15.68 -5.82 8.10
C ASP A 176 17.03 -5.24 7.64
N GLY A 177 18.05 -5.20 8.50
CA GLY A 177 19.37 -4.65 8.24
C GLY A 177 19.46 -3.13 8.39
N PHE A 178 18.36 -2.42 8.35
CA PHE A 178 18.31 -0.96 8.56
C PHE A 178 16.90 -0.46 8.86
N VAL A 179 16.82 0.81 9.27
CA VAL A 179 15.57 1.52 9.52
C VAL A 179 15.71 2.98 9.04
N ILE A 180 14.59 3.63 8.75
CA ILE A 180 14.55 5.04 8.38
C ILE A 180 14.01 5.82 9.58
N ALA A 181 14.77 6.80 10.06
CA ALA A 181 14.27 7.78 11.01
C ALA A 181 13.93 9.08 10.27
N GLU A 182 12.77 9.64 10.55
CA GLU A 182 12.25 10.83 9.88
C GLU A 182 11.98 11.96 10.87
N GLU A 183 12.00 13.18 10.35
CA GLU A 183 11.48 14.36 11.01
C GLU A 183 9.99 14.18 11.35
N PHE A 184 9.60 14.59 12.55
CA PHE A 184 8.18 14.67 12.90
C PHE A 184 7.56 15.93 12.32
N LEU A 185 6.66 15.76 11.37
CA LEU A 185 5.90 16.86 10.80
C LEU A 185 4.63 17.12 11.62
N GLN A 186 4.47 18.36 12.06
CA GLN A 186 3.23 18.81 12.71
C GLN A 186 2.21 19.23 11.66
N GLY A 187 0.96 18.83 11.83
CA GLY A 187 -0.13 19.21 10.94
C GLY A 187 -1.26 18.20 10.93
N GLU A 188 -2.29 18.51 10.18
CA GLU A 188 -3.37 17.58 9.88
C GLU A 188 -3.00 16.75 8.65
N GLU A 189 -3.30 15.44 8.71
CA GLU A 189 -3.09 14.53 7.59
C GLU A 189 -4.27 14.65 6.61
N ALA A 190 -3.97 14.74 5.32
CA ALA A 190 -4.94 14.67 4.26
C ALA A 190 -4.40 13.82 3.10
N SER A 191 -5.28 12.98 2.54
CA SER A 191 -4.97 12.13 1.38
C SER A 191 -5.62 12.69 0.13
N LEU A 192 -4.84 12.86 -0.93
CA LEU A 192 -5.33 13.18 -2.26
C LEU A 192 -5.11 11.96 -3.16
N LEU A 193 -6.20 11.29 -3.52
CA LEU A 193 -6.17 10.15 -4.44
C LEU A 193 -6.20 10.64 -5.88
N VAL A 194 -5.32 10.10 -6.71
CA VAL A 194 -5.20 10.48 -8.12
C VAL A 194 -5.27 9.23 -8.98
N LEU A 195 -6.25 9.21 -9.90
CA LEU A 195 -6.31 8.22 -10.98
C LEU A 195 -5.54 8.75 -12.17
N MET A 196 -4.64 7.96 -12.72
CA MET A 196 -3.81 8.41 -13.86
C MET A 196 -3.55 7.28 -14.86
N ASP A 197 -3.37 7.68 -16.09
CA ASP A 197 -2.89 6.86 -17.20
C ASP A 197 -1.95 7.66 -18.09
N GLU A 198 -1.59 7.14 -19.27
CA GLU A 198 -0.72 7.82 -20.24
C GLU A 198 -1.36 9.10 -20.83
N SER A 199 -2.67 9.24 -20.78
CA SER A 199 -3.41 10.37 -21.35
C SER A 199 -3.59 11.54 -20.38
N GLY A 200 -3.49 11.30 -19.05
CA GLY A 200 -3.67 12.32 -18.06
C GLY A 200 -4.02 11.79 -16.67
N TYR A 201 -4.58 12.66 -15.85
CA TYR A 201 -4.97 12.30 -14.49
C TYR A 201 -6.27 12.99 -14.04
N VAL A 202 -6.94 12.38 -13.07
CA VAL A 202 -8.11 12.92 -12.39
C VAL A 202 -7.87 12.86 -10.89
N CYS A 203 -8.00 14.01 -10.22
CA CYS A 203 -7.97 14.06 -8.76
C CYS A 203 -9.35 13.70 -8.19
N LEU A 204 -9.38 12.76 -7.25
CA LEU A 204 -10.57 12.46 -6.46
C LEU A 204 -10.72 13.46 -5.31
N PRO A 205 -11.90 13.55 -4.69
CA PRO A 205 -12.08 14.38 -3.51
C PRO A 205 -11.05 14.02 -2.42
N PRO A 206 -10.49 15.02 -1.72
CA PRO A 206 -9.56 14.76 -0.62
C PRO A 206 -10.26 13.97 0.50
N SER A 207 -9.53 13.09 1.15
CA SER A 207 -9.99 12.28 2.26
C SER A 207 -9.02 12.38 3.44
N GLN A 208 -9.49 12.00 4.62
CA GLN A 208 -8.67 11.92 5.82
C GLN A 208 -8.69 10.49 6.34
N ASP A 209 -7.53 9.99 6.68
CA ASP A 209 -7.36 8.65 7.22
C ASP A 209 -7.42 8.68 8.77
N HIS A 210 -8.33 7.90 9.35
CA HIS A 210 -8.51 7.79 10.80
C HIS A 210 -7.90 6.48 11.32
N LYS A 211 -6.58 6.47 11.48
CA LYS A 211 -5.80 5.26 11.79
C LYS A 211 -6.00 4.72 13.21
N ARG A 212 -6.28 5.58 14.18
CA ARG A 212 -6.33 5.20 15.58
C ARG A 212 -7.68 4.58 15.98
N ALA A 213 -7.62 3.52 16.79
CA ALA A 213 -8.80 2.73 17.15
C ALA A 213 -9.75 3.43 18.16
N ARG A 214 -9.32 4.47 18.86
CA ARG A 214 -10.09 5.13 19.93
C ARG A 214 -10.32 6.60 19.65
N GLU A 215 -11.34 7.16 20.30
CA GLU A 215 -11.69 8.59 20.22
C GLU A 215 -10.49 9.47 20.61
N GLY A 216 -10.42 10.67 19.96
CA GLY A 216 -9.35 11.63 20.19
C GLY A 216 -8.00 11.20 19.62
N ASP A 217 -8.00 10.43 18.56
CA ASP A 217 -6.81 9.92 17.85
C ASP A 217 -5.87 9.15 18.78
N LYS A 218 -6.42 8.20 19.57
CA LYS A 218 -5.72 7.41 20.57
C LYS A 218 -5.78 5.90 20.27
N GLY A 219 -4.89 5.16 20.94
CA GLY A 219 -4.83 3.71 20.85
C GLY A 219 -3.97 3.20 19.68
N PRO A 220 -4.02 1.89 19.41
CA PRO A 220 -3.24 1.29 18.33
C PRO A 220 -3.73 1.72 16.96
N ASN A 221 -2.83 1.65 15.96
CA ASN A 221 -3.21 1.83 14.58
C ASN A 221 -4.13 0.71 14.10
N THR A 222 -5.04 1.05 13.22
CA THR A 222 -5.93 0.11 12.51
C THR A 222 -5.58 0.11 11.02
N GLY A 223 -6.36 -0.58 10.20
CA GLY A 223 -6.19 -0.60 8.75
C GLY A 223 -6.59 0.69 8.02
N GLY A 224 -7.02 1.72 8.77
CA GLY A 224 -7.45 2.99 8.21
C GLY A 224 -8.90 3.03 7.80
#